data_44f7f42100e38ee43766a17dd46f8e2e
#
_entry.id   44f7f42100e38ee43766a17dd46f8e2e
#
_cell.length_a   1.000
_cell.length_b   1.000
_cell.length_c   1.000
_cell.angle_alpha   90.00
_cell.angle_beta   90.00
_cell.angle_gamma   90.00
#
_symmetry.space_group_name_H-M   'P 1'
#
loop_
_entity.id
_entity.type
_entity.pdbx_description
1 polymer ?
#
loop_
_entity_poly.entity_id
_entity_poly.type
_entity_poly.pdbx_seq_one_letter_code
_entity_poly.pdbx_strand_id
1 'polypeptide(L)'
;MYLILNGEINADTILFWDEPEANLNPALVKVVAKFIRVLQECGLQIFVATHDYLLTHTLSLYSEYKEHTNISVKFFGLKKEDKGIMVEESETLAGIQNNPILEEYAAFYDLEQQFINRYE
;
A
#
# COMPACT_ATOMS: atom_id res chain seq x y z
N MET A 1 18.88 0.19 2.67
CA MET A 1 20.05 -0.50 2.08
C MET A 1 21.14 -0.81 3.12
N TYR A 2 21.53 0.14 3.93
CA TYR A 2 22.60 -0.07 4.94
C TYR A 2 22.35 -1.27 5.87
N LEU A 3 21.15 -1.39 6.44
CA LEU A 3 20.81 -2.49 7.35
C LEU A 3 20.88 -3.88 6.69
N ILE A 4 20.59 -3.95 5.40
CA ILE A 4 20.70 -5.20 4.64
C ILE A 4 22.16 -5.55 4.36
N LEU A 5 22.98 -4.55 3.99
CA LEU A 5 24.38 -4.74 3.68
C LEU A 5 25.22 -5.17 4.89
N ASN A 6 24.85 -4.72 6.09
CA ASN A 6 25.56 -5.13 7.32
C ASN A 6 24.98 -6.39 7.99
N GLY A 7 23.97 -7.03 7.38
CA GLY A 7 23.38 -8.28 7.84
C GLY A 7 22.37 -8.15 8.99
N GLU A 8 21.94 -6.94 9.34
CA GLU A 8 20.90 -6.73 10.35
C GLU A 8 19.51 -7.16 9.86
N ILE A 9 19.28 -7.09 8.54
CA ILE A 9 18.07 -7.59 7.90
C ILE A 9 18.41 -8.83 7.07
N ASN A 10 17.77 -9.94 7.39
CA ASN A 10 17.96 -11.24 6.73
C ASN A 10 16.61 -11.96 6.58
N ALA A 11 16.61 -13.18 6.04
CA ALA A 11 15.40 -13.98 5.79
C ALA A 11 14.55 -14.30 7.03
N ASP A 12 15.12 -14.26 8.23
CA ASP A 12 14.40 -14.49 9.49
C ASP A 12 13.85 -13.21 10.11
N THR A 13 14.07 -12.08 9.46
CA THR A 13 13.63 -10.77 9.94
C THR A 13 12.15 -10.55 9.62
N ILE A 14 11.42 -10.02 10.59
CA ILE A 14 10.09 -9.44 10.38
C ILE A 14 10.28 -7.92 10.34
N LEU A 15 9.92 -7.31 9.22
CA LEU A 15 10.09 -5.89 9.00
C LEU A 15 8.74 -5.17 9.17
N PHE A 16 8.70 -4.17 10.04
CA PHE A 16 7.61 -3.20 10.12
C PHE A 16 8.08 -1.88 9.51
N TRP A 17 7.39 -1.42 8.48
CA TRP A 17 7.78 -0.23 7.73
C TRP A 17 6.61 0.74 7.62
N ASP A 18 6.73 1.86 8.29
CA ASP A 18 5.73 2.91 8.28
C ASP A 18 6.05 3.94 7.21
N GLU A 19 5.10 4.16 6.33
CA GLU A 19 5.17 5.13 5.23
C GLU A 19 6.50 5.08 4.44
N PRO A 20 6.84 3.94 3.81
CA PRO A 20 8.10 3.80 3.07
C PRO A 20 8.22 4.77 1.89
N GLU A 21 7.11 5.31 1.40
CA GLU A 21 7.02 6.30 0.32
C GLU A 21 7.16 7.75 0.78
N ALA A 22 7.22 8.00 2.09
CA ALA A 22 7.26 9.34 2.64
C ALA A 22 8.42 10.17 2.07
N ASN A 23 8.12 11.41 1.68
CA ASN A 23 9.06 12.36 1.08
C ASN A 23 9.67 11.93 -0.26
N LEU A 24 9.09 10.92 -0.92
CA LEU A 24 9.55 10.49 -2.24
C LEU A 24 8.74 11.13 -3.37
N ASN A 25 9.41 11.38 -4.48
CA ASN A 25 8.74 11.69 -5.74
C ASN A 25 7.84 10.50 -6.14
N PRO A 26 6.62 10.74 -6.64
CA PRO A 26 5.71 9.67 -7.07
C PRO A 26 6.35 8.65 -8.03
N ALA A 27 7.29 9.07 -8.88
CA ALA A 27 8.01 8.16 -9.75
C ALA A 27 8.88 7.13 -9.00
N LEU A 28 9.32 7.46 -7.78
CA LEU A 28 10.13 6.57 -6.94
C LEU A 28 9.29 5.58 -6.13
N VAL A 29 7.98 5.79 -6.03
CA VAL A 29 7.08 4.88 -5.32
C VAL A 29 7.12 3.48 -5.94
N LYS A 30 7.23 3.39 -7.26
CA LYS A 30 7.41 2.10 -7.96
C LYS A 30 8.68 1.37 -7.56
N VAL A 31 9.74 2.11 -7.28
CA VAL A 31 11.02 1.55 -6.81
C VAL A 31 10.85 0.96 -5.41
N VAL A 32 10.14 1.66 -4.53
CA VAL A 32 9.80 1.14 -3.19
C VAL A 32 8.99 -0.15 -3.28
N ALA A 33 7.97 -0.18 -4.14
CA ALA A 33 7.16 -1.38 -4.34
C ALA A 33 8.00 -2.57 -4.84
N LYS A 34 8.89 -2.34 -5.79
CA LYS A 34 9.82 -3.38 -6.28
C LYS A 34 10.77 -3.85 -5.17
N PHE A 35 11.26 -2.93 -4.36
CA PHE A 35 12.14 -3.26 -3.25
C PHE A 35 11.43 -4.14 -2.20
N ILE A 36 10.21 -3.81 -1.84
CA ILE A 36 9.37 -4.63 -0.96
C ILE A 36 9.22 -6.05 -1.53
N ARG A 37 8.95 -6.15 -2.83
CA ARG A 37 8.82 -7.44 -3.50
C ARG A 37 10.11 -8.25 -3.45
N VAL A 38 11.24 -7.62 -3.70
CA VAL A 38 12.55 -8.29 -3.62
C VAL A 38 12.81 -8.81 -2.20
N LEU A 39 12.49 -8.04 -1.18
CA LEU A 39 12.62 -8.48 0.21
C LEU A 39 11.73 -9.69 0.52
N GLN A 40 10.49 -9.70 0.00
CA GLN A 40 9.60 -10.86 0.13
C GLN A 40 10.17 -12.10 -0.56
N GLU A 41 10.72 -11.96 -1.76
CA GLU A 41 11.38 -13.05 -2.48
C GLU A 41 12.57 -13.61 -1.72
N CYS A 42 13.24 -12.78 -0.92
CA CYS A 42 14.31 -13.21 0.00
C CYS A 42 13.77 -13.90 1.27
N GLY A 43 12.46 -14.03 1.41
CA GLY A 43 11.83 -14.74 2.53
C GLY A 43 11.42 -13.88 3.72
N LEU A 44 11.57 -12.55 3.64
CA LEU A 44 11.14 -11.66 4.72
C LEU A 44 9.61 -11.56 4.81
N GLN A 45 9.11 -11.52 6.02
CA GLN A 45 7.74 -11.08 6.27
C GLN A 45 7.74 -9.56 6.52
N ILE A 46 6.94 -8.82 5.74
CA ILE A 46 6.93 -7.36 5.79
C ILE A 46 5.52 -6.87 6.09
N PHE A 47 5.43 -5.98 7.09
CA PHE A 47 4.23 -5.22 7.40
C PHE A 47 4.46 -3.78 6.99
N VAL A 48 3.62 -3.27 6.09
CA VAL A 48 3.71 -1.89 5.60
C VAL A 48 2.46 -1.14 6.03
N ALA A 49 2.64 -0.01 6.70
CA ALA A 49 1.58 0.94 6.95
C ALA A 49 1.71 2.10 5.97
N THR A 50 0.68 2.37 5.20
CA THR A 50 0.69 3.44 4.21
C THR A 50 -0.72 3.96 3.94
N HIS A 51 -0.81 5.19 3.47
CA HIS A 51 -2.03 5.79 2.92
C HIS A 51 -1.81 6.26 1.47
N ASP A 52 -0.73 5.83 0.84
CA ASP A 52 -0.39 6.21 -0.53
C ASP A 52 -1.13 5.36 -1.56
N TYR A 53 -1.84 6.04 -2.47
CA TYR A 53 -2.59 5.41 -3.54
C TYR A 53 -1.70 4.60 -4.49
N LEU A 54 -0.60 5.18 -4.94
CA LEU A 54 0.29 4.53 -5.92
C LEU A 54 0.96 3.29 -5.34
N LEU A 55 1.42 3.36 -4.08
CA LEU A 55 2.06 2.21 -3.44
C LEU A 55 1.08 1.06 -3.24
N THR A 56 -0.09 1.34 -2.68
CA THR A 56 -1.11 0.31 -2.42
C THR A 56 -1.59 -0.36 -3.70
N HIS A 57 -1.88 0.42 -4.74
CA HIS A 57 -2.33 -0.12 -6.03
C HIS A 57 -1.23 -0.88 -6.76
N THR A 58 0.02 -0.42 -6.71
CA THR A 58 1.15 -1.14 -7.31
C THR A 58 1.38 -2.49 -6.63
N LEU A 59 1.32 -2.54 -5.30
CA LEU A 59 1.42 -3.80 -4.55
C LEU A 59 0.24 -4.74 -4.86
N SER A 60 -0.97 -4.20 -5.01
CA SER A 60 -2.14 -4.98 -5.41
C SER A 60 -1.97 -5.58 -6.80
N LEU A 61 -1.48 -4.81 -7.76
CA LEU A 61 -1.21 -5.32 -9.11
C LEU A 61 -0.20 -6.48 -9.07
N TYR A 62 0.87 -6.35 -8.30
CA TYR A 62 1.85 -7.43 -8.14
C TYR A 62 1.25 -8.68 -7.50
N SER A 63 0.28 -8.53 -6.62
CA SER A 63 -0.44 -9.64 -6.01
C SER A 63 -1.40 -10.33 -6.97
N GLU A 64 -2.12 -9.56 -7.79
CA GLU A 64 -3.14 -10.07 -8.71
C GLU A 64 -2.54 -10.76 -9.93
N TYR A 65 -1.46 -10.21 -10.47
CA TYR A 65 -0.76 -10.70 -11.66
C TYR A 65 0.53 -11.44 -11.26
N LYS A 66 0.35 -12.57 -10.59
CA LYS A 66 1.44 -13.42 -10.12
C LYS A 66 2.19 -14.11 -11.27
N GLU A 67 2.97 -13.36 -12.01
CA GLU A 67 3.94 -13.96 -12.91
C GLU A 67 5.19 -14.38 -12.11
N HIS A 68 5.34 -15.67 -11.83
CA HIS A 68 6.54 -16.31 -11.29
C HIS A 68 6.83 -16.21 -9.80
N THR A 69 5.89 -15.89 -8.91
CA THR A 69 6.18 -15.85 -7.47
C THR A 69 5.10 -16.49 -6.61
N ASN A 70 5.54 -17.23 -5.56
CA ASN A 70 4.67 -17.73 -4.49
C ASN A 70 4.44 -16.67 -3.40
N ILE A 71 4.52 -15.40 -3.76
CA ILE A 71 4.36 -14.30 -2.82
C ILE A 71 2.88 -14.13 -2.53
N SER A 72 2.51 -14.14 -1.26
CA SER A 72 1.19 -13.77 -0.79
C SER A 72 1.21 -12.35 -0.22
N VAL A 73 0.19 -11.58 -0.58
CA VAL A 73 -0.03 -10.24 -0.04
C VAL A 73 -1.41 -10.21 0.59
N LYS A 74 -1.53 -9.55 1.73
CA LYS A 74 -2.80 -9.34 2.40
C LYS A 74 -2.95 -7.85 2.72
N PHE A 75 -4.10 -7.31 2.39
CA PHE A 75 -4.46 -5.91 2.66
C PHE A 75 -5.37 -5.84 3.87
N PHE A 76 -5.12 -4.85 4.71
CA PHE A 76 -5.95 -4.51 5.86
C PHE A 76 -6.40 -3.07 5.72
N GLY A 77 -7.70 -2.85 5.55
CA GLY A 77 -8.30 -1.53 5.57
C GLY A 77 -8.75 -1.19 6.99
N LEU A 78 -8.30 -0.06 7.50
CA LEU A 78 -8.65 0.43 8.84
C LEU A 78 -9.57 1.63 8.70
N LYS A 79 -10.76 1.54 9.30
CA LYS A 79 -11.74 2.62 9.34
C LYS A 79 -12.15 2.94 10.77
N LYS A 80 -12.06 4.20 11.13
CA LYS A 80 -12.55 4.67 12.43
C LYS A 80 -14.07 4.78 12.41
N GLU A 81 -14.70 4.18 13.40
CA GLU A 81 -16.13 4.26 13.66
C GLU A 81 -16.40 4.78 15.08
N ASP A 82 -17.67 5.11 15.40
CA ASP A 82 -18.04 5.64 16.71
C ASP A 82 -17.69 4.70 17.88
N LYS A 83 -17.72 3.39 17.63
CA LYS A 83 -17.46 2.35 18.64
C LYS A 83 -16.05 1.77 18.60
N GLY A 84 -15.15 2.31 17.76
CA GLY A 84 -13.80 1.80 17.64
C GLY A 84 -13.28 1.80 16.20
N ILE A 85 -12.42 0.84 15.88
CA ILE A 85 -11.82 0.71 14.56
C ILE A 85 -12.36 -0.56 13.90
N MET A 86 -12.96 -0.39 12.72
CA MET A 86 -13.31 -1.51 11.85
C MET A 86 -12.09 -1.92 11.03
N VAL A 87 -11.85 -3.22 10.93
CA VAL A 87 -10.77 -3.79 10.13
C VAL A 87 -11.38 -4.69 9.05
N GLU A 88 -11.07 -4.42 7.81
CA GLU A 88 -11.35 -5.31 6.70
C GLU A 88 -10.06 -5.96 6.21
N GLU A 89 -10.13 -7.21 5.78
CA GLU A 89 -8.98 -7.90 5.19
C GLU A 89 -9.33 -8.50 3.83
N SER A 90 -8.36 -8.48 2.90
CA SER A 90 -8.50 -9.07 1.58
C SER A 90 -7.14 -9.39 0.98
N GLU A 91 -7.10 -10.37 0.09
CA GLU A 91 -5.89 -10.67 -0.71
C GLU A 91 -5.68 -9.67 -1.85
N THR A 92 -6.69 -8.86 -2.17
CA THR A 92 -6.62 -7.79 -3.16
C THR A 92 -7.11 -6.48 -2.58
N LEU A 93 -6.60 -5.37 -3.10
CA LEU A 93 -7.07 -4.05 -2.67
C LEU A 93 -8.54 -3.83 -3.04
N ALA A 94 -8.97 -4.35 -4.18
CA ALA A 94 -10.36 -4.27 -4.63
C ALA A 94 -11.35 -4.99 -3.69
N GLY A 95 -10.87 -5.98 -2.94
CA GLY A 95 -11.67 -6.67 -1.92
C GLY A 95 -11.94 -5.86 -0.66
N ILE A 96 -11.23 -4.75 -0.44
CA ILE A 96 -11.48 -3.82 0.66
C ILE A 96 -12.61 -2.89 0.25
N GLN A 97 -13.80 -3.05 0.84
CA GLN A 97 -14.99 -2.28 0.48
C GLN A 97 -14.93 -0.84 1.01
N ASN A 98 -14.42 -0.65 2.22
CA ASN A 98 -14.27 0.67 2.85
C ASN A 98 -12.81 1.11 2.79
N ASN A 99 -12.31 1.34 1.57
CA ASN A 99 -10.95 1.82 1.35
C ASN A 99 -10.90 3.34 1.55
N PRO A 100 -10.30 3.85 2.64
CA PRO A 100 -10.31 5.29 2.94
C PRO A 100 -9.54 6.11 1.92
N ILE A 101 -8.55 5.53 1.22
CA ILE A 101 -7.83 6.23 0.15
C ILE A 101 -8.76 6.47 -1.04
N LEU A 102 -9.48 5.45 -1.48
CA LEU A 102 -10.43 5.58 -2.60
C LEU A 102 -11.60 6.48 -2.25
N GLU A 103 -12.10 6.43 -1.02
CA GLU A 103 -13.17 7.32 -0.54
C GLU A 103 -12.73 8.79 -0.64
N GLU A 104 -11.50 9.11 -0.27
CA GLU A 104 -10.97 10.47 -0.35
C GLU A 104 -10.76 10.94 -1.78
N TYR A 105 -10.26 10.09 -2.68
CA TYR A 105 -10.16 10.42 -4.11
C TYR A 105 -11.53 10.64 -4.75
N ALA A 106 -12.54 9.84 -4.41
CA ALA A 106 -13.91 10.04 -4.87
C ALA A 106 -14.49 11.37 -4.39
N ALA A 107 -14.29 11.71 -3.12
CA ALA A 107 -14.72 12.99 -2.55
C ALA A 107 -14.04 14.18 -3.23
N PHE A 108 -12.77 14.06 -3.54
CA PHE A 108 -12.03 15.08 -4.29
C PHE A 108 -12.58 15.26 -5.71
N TYR A 109 -12.87 14.19 -6.41
CA TYR A 109 -13.50 14.25 -7.73
C TYR A 109 -14.87 14.96 -7.68
N ASP A 110 -15.71 14.63 -6.71
CA ASP A 110 -17.00 15.29 -6.53
C ASP A 110 -16.85 16.80 -6.26
N LEU A 111 -15.86 17.17 -5.45
CA LEU A 111 -15.53 18.57 -5.19
C LEU A 111 -15.11 19.29 -6.47
N GLU A 112 -14.27 18.68 -7.27
CA GLU A 112 -13.82 19.22 -8.56
C GLU A 112 -15.01 19.46 -9.50
N GLN A 113 -15.95 18.51 -9.61
CA GLN A 113 -17.15 18.65 -10.42
C GLN A 113 -18.04 19.78 -9.91
N GLN A 114 -18.16 19.97 -8.61
CA GLN A 114 -18.91 21.09 -8.04
C GLN A 114 -18.30 22.46 -8.45
N PHE A 115 -16.99 22.58 -8.44
CA PHE A 115 -16.32 23.81 -8.89
C PHE A 115 -16.49 24.05 -10.39
N ILE A 116 -16.33 23.04 -11.21
CA ILE A 116 -16.51 23.14 -12.66
C ILE A 116 -17.94 23.62 -12.97
N ASN A 117 -18.96 22.99 -12.39
CA ASN A 117 -20.36 23.34 -12.62
C ASN A 117 -20.73 24.75 -12.11
N ARG A 118 -20.04 25.25 -11.09
CA ARG A 118 -20.30 26.58 -10.54
C ARG A 118 -19.73 27.70 -11.42
N TYR A 119 -18.63 27.48 -12.10
CA TYR A 119 -17.87 28.51 -12.82
C TYR A 119 -17.95 28.39 -14.34
N GLU A 120 -18.63 27.41 -14.85
CA GLU A 120 -19.07 27.35 -16.25
C GLU A 120 -20.47 27.96 -16.40
#